data_d1eb66f5bf591e2dc3883a01f39fe74d
#
_entry.id   d1eb66f5bf591e2dc3883a01f39fe74d
#
_cell.length_a   1.000
_cell.length_b   1.000
_cell.length_c   1.000
_cell.angle_alpha   90.00
_cell.angle_beta   90.00
_cell.angle_gamma   90.00
#
_symmetry.space_group_name_H-M   'P 1'
#
loop_
_entity.id
_entity.type
_entity.pdbx_description
1 polymer ?
#
loop_
_entity_poly.entity_id
_entity_poly.type
_entity_poly.pdbx_seq_one_letter_code
_entity_poly.pdbx_strand_id
1 'polypeptide(L)'
;MADLRVVIVDDHSIFRSGLRHDLDPGIEVVGEAADVAEAVAVITEWQPDVVLLDVHMPGAENEATGGEAVLRRAAPLSPATRFLALSVSDAAEDVVRVIRAGARGYITKGASGSEVSRAVRTVADGDAVFSPRLAGFVIDAFGAAAGETAATDDELDRLSAREQEVMRLIARGYAYKEVATDLFISIKTVESHVSAVLRKLQLSSRHELTAWASARRLL
;
A
#
# COMPACT_ATOMS: atom_id res chain seq x y z
N MET A 1 -28.81 12.61 -12.46
CA MET A 1 -27.33 12.42 -12.57
C MET A 1 -27.15 10.98 -12.91
N ALA A 2 -26.22 10.62 -13.79
CA ALA A 2 -25.93 9.21 -14.05
C ALA A 2 -25.38 8.60 -12.75
N ASP A 3 -25.80 7.37 -12.43
CA ASP A 3 -25.28 6.66 -11.27
C ASP A 3 -23.82 6.27 -11.52
N LEU A 4 -22.98 6.41 -10.50
CA LEU A 4 -21.60 5.95 -10.56
C LEU A 4 -21.56 4.42 -10.57
N ARG A 5 -20.87 3.85 -11.55
CA ARG A 5 -20.75 2.40 -11.73
C ARG A 5 -19.52 1.88 -10.99
N VAL A 6 -19.73 0.92 -10.10
CA VAL A 6 -18.69 0.39 -9.22
C VAL A 6 -18.59 -1.13 -9.36
N VAL A 7 -17.36 -1.64 -9.33
CA VAL A 7 -17.07 -3.06 -9.12
C VAL A 7 -16.44 -3.24 -7.75
N ILE A 8 -16.89 -4.26 -7.00
CA ILE A 8 -16.35 -4.64 -5.69
C ILE A 8 -15.49 -5.89 -5.85
N VAL A 9 -14.22 -5.79 -5.46
CA VAL A 9 -13.25 -6.88 -5.52
C VAL A 9 -12.73 -7.19 -4.13
N ASP A 10 -13.13 -8.35 -3.59
CA ASP A 10 -12.80 -8.80 -2.23
C ASP A 10 -13.03 -10.30 -2.13
N ASP A 11 -12.17 -11.08 -1.48
CA ASP A 11 -12.35 -12.54 -1.35
C ASP A 11 -13.39 -12.92 -0.28
N HIS A 12 -13.79 -11.97 0.58
CA HIS A 12 -14.80 -12.17 1.62
C HIS A 12 -16.21 -11.83 1.14
N SER A 13 -17.03 -12.82 0.82
CA SER A 13 -18.41 -12.65 0.30
C SER A 13 -19.33 -11.85 1.23
N ILE A 14 -19.18 -12.01 2.55
CA ILE A 14 -19.96 -11.26 3.55
C ILE A 14 -19.64 -9.77 3.48
N PHE A 15 -18.36 -9.41 3.31
CA PHE A 15 -17.94 -8.02 3.17
C PHE A 15 -18.49 -7.41 1.88
N ARG A 16 -18.38 -8.10 0.74
CA ARG A 16 -18.97 -7.63 -0.53
C ARG A 16 -20.46 -7.36 -0.41
N SER A 17 -21.22 -8.32 0.17
CA SER A 17 -22.67 -8.19 0.35
C SER A 17 -23.03 -7.03 1.28
N GLY A 18 -22.31 -6.86 2.38
CA GLY A 18 -22.48 -5.73 3.31
C GLY A 18 -22.20 -4.41 2.62
N LEU A 19 -21.06 -4.30 1.93
CA LEU A 19 -20.67 -3.09 1.25
C LEU A 19 -21.67 -2.68 0.16
N ARG A 20 -22.14 -3.64 -0.65
CA ARG A 20 -23.21 -3.41 -1.65
C ARG A 20 -24.47 -2.81 -1.03
N HIS A 21 -24.84 -3.27 0.18
CA HIS A 21 -26.04 -2.79 0.87
C HIS A 21 -25.85 -1.40 1.48
N ASP A 22 -24.62 -1.09 1.92
CA ASP A 22 -24.31 0.12 2.68
C ASP A 22 -23.91 1.31 1.79
N LEU A 23 -23.68 1.08 0.50
CA LEU A 23 -23.40 2.17 -0.44
C LEU A 23 -24.63 3.06 -0.65
N ASP A 24 -24.41 4.37 -0.73
CA ASP A 24 -25.45 5.37 -0.96
C ASP A 24 -26.19 5.16 -2.28
N PRO A 25 -27.47 5.56 -2.37
CA PRO A 25 -28.17 5.70 -3.64
C PRO A 25 -27.39 6.57 -4.64
N GLY A 26 -27.38 6.16 -5.92
CA GLY A 26 -26.59 6.80 -6.97
C GLY A 26 -25.19 6.22 -7.14
N ILE A 27 -24.87 5.12 -6.42
CA ILE A 27 -23.72 4.25 -6.68
C ILE A 27 -24.25 2.87 -7.03
N GLU A 28 -24.07 2.47 -8.29
CA GLU A 28 -24.53 1.17 -8.79
C GLU A 28 -23.38 0.17 -8.78
N VAL A 29 -23.57 -0.96 -8.06
CA VAL A 29 -22.62 -2.07 -8.11
C VAL A 29 -22.93 -2.93 -9.33
N VAL A 30 -22.16 -2.74 -10.40
CA VAL A 30 -22.33 -3.43 -11.69
C VAL A 30 -21.65 -4.78 -11.76
N GLY A 31 -20.76 -5.10 -10.82
CA GLY A 31 -20.07 -6.39 -10.76
C GLY A 31 -19.37 -6.62 -9.44
N GLU A 32 -19.07 -7.88 -9.18
CA GLU A 32 -18.28 -8.34 -8.02
C GLU A 32 -17.27 -9.37 -8.49
N ALA A 33 -16.15 -9.47 -7.77
CA ALA A 33 -15.14 -10.50 -7.99
C ALA A 33 -14.53 -10.96 -6.66
N ALA A 34 -14.17 -12.23 -6.57
CA ALA A 34 -13.57 -12.84 -5.40
C ALA A 34 -12.07 -13.14 -5.56
N ASP A 35 -11.56 -13.09 -6.77
CA ASP A 35 -10.15 -13.35 -7.07
C ASP A 35 -9.64 -12.44 -8.19
N VAL A 36 -8.33 -12.54 -8.46
CA VAL A 36 -7.65 -11.71 -9.45
C VAL A 36 -8.16 -11.94 -10.87
N ALA A 37 -8.46 -13.20 -11.24
CA ALA A 37 -8.88 -13.53 -12.59
C ALA A 37 -10.29 -13.02 -12.89
N GLU A 38 -11.22 -13.25 -11.93
CA GLU A 38 -12.58 -12.69 -11.98
C GLU A 38 -12.54 -11.16 -12.01
N ALA A 39 -11.72 -10.54 -11.17
CA ALA A 39 -11.59 -9.09 -11.11
C ALA A 39 -11.18 -8.50 -12.46
N VAL A 40 -10.13 -9.03 -13.09
CA VAL A 40 -9.70 -8.57 -14.41
C VAL A 40 -10.80 -8.73 -15.47
N ALA A 41 -11.50 -9.87 -15.47
CA ALA A 41 -12.60 -10.13 -16.42
C ALA A 41 -13.76 -9.14 -16.22
N VAL A 42 -14.26 -9.00 -15.00
CA VAL A 42 -15.40 -8.13 -14.65
C VAL A 42 -15.08 -6.64 -14.90
N ILE A 43 -13.89 -6.19 -14.51
CA ILE A 43 -13.47 -4.80 -14.74
C ILE A 43 -13.35 -4.50 -16.24
N THR A 44 -12.81 -5.44 -17.02
CA THR A 44 -12.65 -5.27 -18.47
C THR A 44 -14.01 -5.27 -19.19
N GLU A 45 -14.95 -6.11 -18.75
CA GLU A 45 -16.29 -6.21 -19.33
C GLU A 45 -17.12 -4.97 -19.03
N TRP A 46 -17.18 -4.56 -17.75
CA TRP A 46 -18.09 -3.49 -17.32
C TRP A 46 -17.52 -2.09 -17.41
N GLN A 47 -16.19 -1.92 -17.50
CA GLN A 47 -15.51 -0.62 -17.52
C GLN A 47 -16.10 0.34 -16.48
N PRO A 48 -16.02 0.01 -15.17
CA PRO A 48 -16.62 0.81 -14.11
C PRO A 48 -15.91 2.15 -13.93
N ASP A 49 -16.58 3.14 -13.31
CA ASP A 49 -15.96 4.41 -12.93
C ASP A 49 -14.94 4.19 -11.81
N VAL A 50 -15.32 3.36 -10.81
CA VAL A 50 -14.45 3.05 -9.66
C VAL A 50 -14.47 1.56 -9.33
N VAL A 51 -13.31 1.03 -8.98
CA VAL A 51 -13.14 -0.29 -8.38
C VAL A 51 -12.82 -0.15 -6.91
N LEU A 52 -13.64 -0.75 -6.05
CA LEU A 52 -13.37 -0.95 -4.63
C LEU A 52 -12.56 -2.24 -4.49
N LEU A 53 -11.29 -2.13 -4.15
CA LEU A 53 -10.31 -3.20 -4.26
C LEU A 53 -9.70 -3.59 -2.92
N ASP A 54 -9.94 -4.81 -2.47
CA ASP A 54 -9.19 -5.36 -1.33
C ASP A 54 -7.71 -5.52 -1.66
N VAL A 55 -6.88 -5.00 -0.76
CA VAL A 55 -5.42 -5.09 -0.88
C VAL A 55 -4.92 -6.51 -0.59
N HIS A 56 -5.54 -7.20 0.37
CA HIS A 56 -4.99 -8.43 0.97
C HIS A 56 -5.61 -9.73 0.45
N MET A 57 -6.17 -9.73 -0.73
CA MET A 57 -6.62 -10.97 -1.36
C MET A 57 -5.44 -11.91 -1.65
N PRO A 58 -5.67 -13.24 -1.70
CA PRO A 58 -4.67 -14.19 -2.17
C PRO A 58 -4.13 -13.77 -3.54
N GLY A 59 -2.80 -13.64 -3.66
CA GLY A 59 -2.13 -13.31 -4.91
C GLY A 59 -1.89 -14.53 -5.79
N ALA A 60 -1.56 -14.31 -7.06
CA ALA A 60 -1.00 -15.34 -7.91
C ALA A 60 0.47 -15.61 -7.51
N GLU A 61 1.00 -16.77 -7.91
CA GLU A 61 2.41 -17.11 -7.68
C GLU A 61 3.32 -15.96 -8.18
N ASN A 62 4.22 -15.48 -7.30
CA ASN A 62 5.16 -14.38 -7.50
C ASN A 62 4.60 -12.94 -7.41
N GLU A 63 3.38 -12.72 -6.95
CA GLU A 63 2.85 -11.38 -6.70
C GLU A 63 2.70 -11.13 -5.19
N ALA A 64 3.04 -9.91 -4.74
CA ALA A 64 3.08 -9.59 -3.33
C ALA A 64 1.69 -9.63 -2.66
N THR A 65 0.65 -9.18 -3.38
CA THR A 65 -0.75 -9.26 -2.94
C THR A 65 -1.69 -9.37 -4.15
N GLY A 66 -2.90 -9.92 -3.95
CA GLY A 66 -3.92 -9.99 -5.00
C GLY A 66 -4.39 -8.62 -5.48
N GLY A 67 -4.51 -7.64 -4.58
CA GLY A 67 -4.89 -6.27 -4.94
C GLY A 67 -3.89 -5.61 -5.88
N GLU A 68 -2.59 -5.78 -5.65
CA GLU A 68 -1.55 -5.28 -6.57
C GLU A 68 -1.62 -5.97 -7.94
N ALA A 69 -1.88 -7.28 -7.96
CA ALA A 69 -2.05 -8.03 -9.19
C ALA A 69 -3.22 -7.53 -10.04
N VAL A 70 -4.36 -7.24 -9.41
CA VAL A 70 -5.52 -6.65 -10.08
C VAL A 70 -5.16 -5.29 -10.68
N LEU A 71 -4.53 -4.40 -9.92
CA LEU A 71 -4.10 -3.09 -10.42
C LEU A 71 -3.21 -3.20 -11.65
N ARG A 72 -2.17 -4.02 -11.60
CA ARG A 72 -1.23 -4.19 -12.70
C ARG A 72 -1.86 -4.77 -13.96
N ARG A 73 -2.84 -5.67 -13.81
CA ARG A 73 -3.47 -6.37 -14.93
C ARG A 73 -4.68 -5.63 -15.50
N ALA A 74 -5.54 -5.07 -14.63
CA ALA A 74 -6.78 -4.44 -15.06
C ALA A 74 -6.60 -2.97 -15.47
N ALA A 75 -5.76 -2.17 -14.80
CA ALA A 75 -5.62 -0.75 -15.12
C ALA A 75 -5.21 -0.46 -16.58
N PRO A 76 -4.31 -1.20 -17.22
CA PRO A 76 -4.00 -1.02 -18.64
C PRO A 76 -5.18 -1.33 -19.59
N LEU A 77 -6.08 -2.23 -19.17
CA LEU A 77 -7.25 -2.66 -19.94
C LEU A 77 -8.47 -1.72 -19.76
N SER A 78 -8.46 -0.94 -18.70
CA SER A 78 -9.55 -0.05 -18.30
C SER A 78 -8.97 1.31 -17.85
N PRO A 79 -8.39 2.10 -18.75
CA PRO A 79 -7.62 3.29 -18.40
C PRO A 79 -8.47 4.44 -17.82
N ALA A 80 -9.79 4.44 -18.01
CA ALA A 80 -10.71 5.40 -17.42
C ALA A 80 -11.13 5.01 -16.00
N THR A 81 -11.00 3.72 -15.63
CA THR A 81 -11.37 3.19 -14.32
C THR A 81 -10.38 3.64 -13.25
N ARG A 82 -10.89 4.07 -12.11
CA ARG A 82 -10.09 4.44 -10.94
C ARG A 82 -10.21 3.40 -9.84
N PHE A 83 -9.14 3.25 -9.07
CA PHE A 83 -9.07 2.21 -8.04
C PHE A 83 -8.98 2.87 -6.66
N LEU A 84 -9.90 2.48 -5.77
CA LEU A 84 -9.93 2.82 -4.36
C LEU A 84 -9.59 1.56 -3.54
N ALA A 85 -8.43 1.55 -2.92
CA ALA A 85 -7.98 0.41 -2.12
C ALA A 85 -8.74 0.35 -0.78
N LEU A 86 -9.17 -0.85 -0.41
CA LEU A 86 -9.77 -1.20 0.88
C LEU A 86 -8.83 -2.14 1.63
N SER A 87 -8.61 -1.93 2.93
CA SER A 87 -7.74 -2.80 3.71
C SER A 87 -8.13 -2.86 5.18
N VAL A 88 -7.82 -3.96 5.84
CA VAL A 88 -7.88 -4.07 7.31
C VAL A 88 -6.67 -3.42 7.98
N SER A 89 -5.58 -3.21 7.25
CA SER A 89 -4.31 -2.63 7.71
C SER A 89 -4.20 -1.16 7.31
N ASP A 90 -3.55 -0.37 8.15
CA ASP A 90 -3.11 1.00 7.86
C ASP A 90 -1.57 1.11 7.78
N ALA A 91 -0.90 -0.01 7.51
CA ALA A 91 0.55 -0.06 7.38
C ALA A 91 1.02 0.78 6.18
N ALA A 92 2.02 1.62 6.42
CA ALA A 92 2.57 2.52 5.40
C ALA A 92 3.04 1.78 4.13
N GLU A 93 3.59 0.58 4.30
CA GLU A 93 4.08 -0.25 3.19
C GLU A 93 2.97 -0.67 2.23
N ASP A 94 1.82 -1.09 2.76
CA ASP A 94 0.66 -1.47 1.95
C ASP A 94 0.11 -0.29 1.17
N VAL A 95 0.00 0.87 1.84
CA VAL A 95 -0.46 2.12 1.22
C VAL A 95 0.44 2.52 0.06
N VAL A 96 1.75 2.63 0.30
CA VAL A 96 2.72 3.04 -0.72
C VAL A 96 2.74 2.07 -1.90
N ARG A 97 2.65 0.77 -1.63
CA ARG A 97 2.64 -0.28 -2.66
C ARG A 97 1.46 -0.14 -3.62
N VAL A 98 0.23 -0.05 -3.10
CA VAL A 98 -0.95 0.03 -3.97
C VAL A 98 -1.07 1.37 -4.68
N ILE A 99 -0.60 2.46 -4.08
CA ILE A 99 -0.56 3.77 -4.75
C ILE A 99 0.46 3.77 -5.89
N ARG A 100 1.63 3.18 -5.71
CA ARG A 100 2.60 2.98 -6.80
C ARG A 100 2.06 2.09 -7.91
N ALA A 101 1.22 1.11 -7.57
CA ALA A 101 0.55 0.27 -8.55
C ALA A 101 -0.62 0.97 -9.28
N GLY A 102 -1.02 2.18 -8.85
CA GLY A 102 -2.00 3.01 -9.55
C GLY A 102 -3.31 3.26 -8.80
N ALA A 103 -3.45 2.84 -7.54
CA ALA A 103 -4.62 3.21 -6.74
C ALA A 103 -4.66 4.73 -6.50
N ARG A 104 -5.86 5.31 -6.56
CA ARG A 104 -6.10 6.75 -6.34
C ARG A 104 -6.50 7.08 -4.91
N GLY A 105 -6.74 6.08 -4.08
CA GLY A 105 -7.07 6.27 -2.69
C GLY A 105 -6.91 5.00 -1.89
N TYR A 106 -6.93 5.17 -0.57
CA TYR A 106 -6.81 4.08 0.38
C TYR A 106 -7.66 4.40 1.61
N ILE A 107 -8.57 3.50 1.95
CA ILE A 107 -9.38 3.58 3.16
C ILE A 107 -9.38 2.23 3.88
N THR A 108 -9.63 2.25 5.18
CA THR A 108 -9.73 1.02 5.96
C THR A 108 -11.13 0.40 5.84
N LYS A 109 -11.22 -0.94 5.90
CA LYS A 109 -12.50 -1.68 5.91
C LYS A 109 -13.37 -1.39 7.15
N GLY A 110 -12.87 -0.65 8.12
CA GLY A 110 -13.64 -0.13 9.25
C GLY A 110 -14.42 1.15 8.96
N ALA A 111 -14.27 1.73 7.78
CA ALA A 111 -15.04 2.89 7.37
C ALA A 111 -16.52 2.54 7.18
N SER A 112 -17.40 3.48 7.50
CA SER A 112 -18.85 3.36 7.28
C SER A 112 -19.20 3.38 5.79
N GLY A 113 -20.36 2.84 5.40
CA GLY A 113 -20.84 2.88 4.01
C GLY A 113 -20.91 4.31 3.45
N SER A 114 -21.29 5.29 4.26
CA SER A 114 -21.32 6.70 3.86
C SER A 114 -19.92 7.31 3.63
N GLU A 115 -18.91 6.87 4.39
CA GLU A 115 -17.51 7.27 4.17
C GLU A 115 -16.96 6.63 2.89
N VAL A 116 -17.26 5.35 2.66
CA VAL A 116 -16.91 4.67 1.40
C VAL A 116 -17.57 5.35 0.21
N SER A 117 -18.88 5.65 0.30
CA SER A 117 -19.64 6.33 -0.76
C SER A 117 -19.05 7.70 -1.10
N ARG A 118 -18.66 8.47 -0.09
CA ARG A 118 -17.97 9.76 -0.29
C ARG A 118 -16.63 9.56 -0.98
N ALA A 119 -15.86 8.57 -0.53
CA ALA A 119 -14.56 8.26 -1.12
C ALA A 119 -14.69 7.82 -2.58
N VAL A 120 -15.70 7.02 -2.93
CA VAL A 120 -16.02 6.64 -4.31
C VAL A 120 -16.26 7.88 -5.19
N ARG A 121 -17.09 8.82 -4.74
CA ARG A 121 -17.35 10.05 -5.50
C ARG A 121 -16.10 10.89 -5.68
N THR A 122 -15.34 11.08 -4.62
CA THR A 122 -14.08 11.85 -4.68
C THR A 122 -13.08 11.23 -5.64
N VAL A 123 -12.93 9.90 -5.62
CA VAL A 123 -12.04 9.20 -6.57
C VAL A 123 -12.58 9.25 -7.98
N ALA A 124 -13.91 9.15 -8.19
CA ALA A 124 -14.55 9.28 -9.49
C ALA A 124 -14.34 10.68 -10.13
N ASP A 125 -14.29 11.73 -9.31
CA ASP A 125 -13.98 13.09 -9.74
C ASP A 125 -12.50 13.31 -10.10
N GLY A 126 -11.63 12.34 -9.75
CA GLY A 126 -10.19 12.36 -10.06
C GLY A 126 -9.30 12.76 -8.91
N ASP A 127 -9.89 13.07 -7.76
CA ASP A 127 -9.17 13.42 -6.55
C ASP A 127 -8.65 12.17 -5.80
N ALA A 128 -7.68 12.38 -4.92
CA ALA A 128 -7.12 11.33 -4.09
C ALA A 128 -7.79 11.28 -2.71
N VAL A 129 -7.98 10.08 -2.18
CA VAL A 129 -8.59 9.86 -0.86
C VAL A 129 -7.64 9.12 0.07
N PHE A 130 -7.27 9.78 1.17
CA PHE A 130 -6.47 9.20 2.25
C PHE A 130 -6.95 9.74 3.59
N SER A 131 -6.82 8.94 4.66
CA SER A 131 -6.88 9.52 5.99
C SER A 131 -5.71 10.49 6.20
N PRO A 132 -5.81 11.49 7.09
CA PRO A 132 -4.70 12.44 7.36
C PRO A 132 -3.38 11.75 7.72
N ARG A 133 -3.44 10.62 8.44
CA ARG A 133 -2.29 9.81 8.79
C ARG A 133 -1.65 9.16 7.56
N LEU A 134 -2.47 8.60 6.68
CA LEU A 134 -1.99 7.91 5.47
C LEU A 134 -1.47 8.90 4.42
N ALA A 135 -2.05 10.11 4.35
CA ALA A 135 -1.56 11.17 3.49
C ALA A 135 -0.11 11.56 3.81
N GLY A 136 0.27 11.57 5.10
CA GLY A 136 1.67 11.78 5.53
C GLY A 136 2.61 10.74 4.91
N PHE A 137 2.28 9.45 5.00
CA PHE A 137 3.10 8.38 4.41
C PHE A 137 3.22 8.48 2.88
N VAL A 138 2.14 8.89 2.21
CA VAL A 138 2.16 9.10 0.75
C VAL A 138 3.07 10.28 0.41
N ILE A 139 2.95 11.41 1.10
CA ILE A 139 3.79 12.59 0.90
C ILE A 139 5.26 12.24 1.15
N ASP A 140 5.57 11.56 2.24
CA ASP A 140 6.94 11.16 2.58
C ASP A 140 7.53 10.21 1.52
N ALA A 141 6.75 9.22 1.08
CA ALA A 141 7.19 8.23 0.09
C ALA A 141 7.37 8.81 -1.33
N PHE A 142 6.57 9.82 -1.69
CA PHE A 142 6.61 10.46 -3.02
C PHE A 142 7.32 11.81 -3.00
N GLY A 143 7.36 12.50 -1.85
CA GLY A 143 8.14 13.73 -1.67
C GLY A 143 9.64 13.46 -1.74
N ALA A 144 10.08 12.32 -1.21
CA ALA A 144 11.44 11.82 -1.43
C ALA A 144 11.72 11.51 -2.91
N ALA A 145 10.70 11.15 -3.70
CA ALA A 145 10.85 10.88 -5.14
C ALA A 145 10.78 12.15 -6.01
N ALA A 146 10.15 13.23 -5.53
CA ALA A 146 10.02 14.50 -6.27
C ALA A 146 11.20 15.45 -6.05
N GLY A 147 12.04 15.21 -5.04
CA GLY A 147 13.17 16.06 -4.66
C GLY A 147 14.51 15.64 -5.21
N GLU A 148 14.66 14.47 -5.81
CA GLU A 148 15.93 14.04 -6.41
C GLU A 148 15.67 13.01 -7.53
N THR A 149 16.22 13.27 -8.72
CA THR A 149 16.84 12.23 -9.53
C THR A 149 18.05 11.69 -8.74
N ALA A 150 17.79 11.04 -7.62
CA ALA A 150 18.77 10.25 -6.94
C ALA A 150 18.71 8.85 -7.51
N ALA A 151 19.84 8.35 -7.95
CA ALA A 151 20.05 6.97 -8.35
C ALA A 151 19.24 6.03 -7.44
N THR A 152 18.48 5.14 -8.05
CA THR A 152 17.90 3.97 -7.38
C THR A 152 18.98 3.39 -6.49
N ASP A 153 18.78 3.47 -5.17
CA ASP A 153 19.80 2.99 -4.24
C ASP A 153 19.65 1.45 -4.23
N ASP A 154 20.27 0.80 -5.23
CA ASP A 154 20.35 -0.66 -5.37
C ASP A 154 20.77 -1.35 -4.05
N GLU A 155 21.33 -0.59 -3.13
CA GLU A 155 21.76 -1.03 -1.82
C GLU A 155 20.59 -1.16 -0.84
N LEU A 156 19.59 -0.26 -0.89
CA LEU A 156 18.39 -0.36 -0.05
C LEU A 156 17.46 -1.50 -0.50
N ASP A 157 17.38 -1.74 -1.80
CA ASP A 157 16.56 -2.81 -2.36
C ASP A 157 17.10 -4.22 -2.01
N ARG A 158 18.35 -4.31 -1.55
CA ARG A 158 18.93 -5.56 -1.01
C ARG A 158 18.49 -5.88 0.40
N LEU A 159 17.91 -4.90 1.12
CA LEU A 159 17.42 -5.07 2.48
C LEU A 159 15.97 -5.51 2.46
N SER A 160 15.64 -6.52 3.29
CA SER A 160 14.23 -6.83 3.56
C SER A 160 13.55 -5.66 4.30
N ALA A 161 12.21 -5.58 4.24
CA ALA A 161 11.44 -4.58 4.96
C ALA A 161 11.84 -4.49 6.46
N ARG A 162 12.02 -5.66 7.10
CA ARG A 162 12.41 -5.72 8.51
C ARG A 162 13.84 -5.23 8.76
N GLU A 163 14.76 -5.50 7.86
CA GLU A 163 16.12 -4.99 7.92
C GLU A 163 16.16 -3.46 7.73
N GLN A 164 15.31 -2.91 6.87
CA GLN A 164 15.17 -1.47 6.69
C GLN A 164 14.61 -0.77 7.93
N GLU A 165 13.59 -1.35 8.61
CA GLU A 165 13.06 -0.81 9.87
C GLU A 165 14.14 -0.77 10.95
N VAL A 166 14.83 -1.89 11.17
CA VAL A 166 15.93 -1.97 12.14
C VAL A 166 17.03 -0.97 11.79
N MET A 167 17.41 -0.88 10.52
CA MET A 167 18.42 0.05 10.02
C MET A 167 18.07 1.50 10.34
N ARG A 168 16.83 1.94 10.07
CA ARG A 168 16.38 3.31 10.33
C ARG A 168 16.44 3.67 11.82
N LEU A 169 16.00 2.78 12.71
CA LEU A 169 16.04 3.01 14.16
C LEU A 169 17.48 3.07 14.67
N ILE A 170 18.33 2.16 14.22
CA ILE A 170 19.74 2.14 14.59
C ILE A 170 20.47 3.39 14.08
N ALA A 171 20.19 3.83 12.86
CA ALA A 171 20.79 5.03 12.27
C ALA A 171 20.39 6.31 13.03
N ARG A 172 19.15 6.37 13.55
CA ARG A 172 18.66 7.44 14.42
C ARG A 172 19.26 7.43 15.83
N GLY A 173 20.07 6.44 16.18
CA GLY A 173 20.78 6.38 17.45
C GLY A 173 20.13 5.51 18.52
N TYR A 174 18.99 4.86 18.25
CA TYR A 174 18.30 3.98 19.21
C TYR A 174 19.20 2.80 19.65
N ALA A 175 19.21 2.48 20.95
CA ALA A 175 19.90 1.31 21.45
C ALA A 175 19.17 0.03 21.05
N TYR A 176 19.88 -1.10 20.94
CA TYR A 176 19.30 -2.39 20.56
C TYR A 176 18.10 -2.81 21.43
N LYS A 177 18.14 -2.45 22.73
CA LYS A 177 17.04 -2.72 23.65
C LYS A 177 15.78 -1.92 23.31
N GLU A 178 15.95 -0.68 22.89
CA GLU A 178 14.85 0.21 22.48
C GLU A 178 14.25 -0.27 21.17
N VAL A 179 15.08 -0.61 20.19
CA VAL A 179 14.65 -1.21 18.92
C VAL A 179 13.90 -2.52 19.14
N ALA A 180 14.41 -3.38 20.06
CA ALA A 180 13.76 -4.65 20.41
C ALA A 180 12.37 -4.44 20.99
N THR A 181 12.21 -3.43 21.85
CA THR A 181 10.92 -3.06 22.46
C THR A 181 9.96 -2.48 21.43
N ASP A 182 10.43 -1.57 20.60
CA ASP A 182 9.63 -0.84 19.59
C ASP A 182 9.10 -1.80 18.51
N LEU A 183 9.95 -2.74 18.10
CA LEU A 183 9.62 -3.70 17.06
C LEU A 183 9.05 -5.04 17.57
N PHE A 184 8.83 -5.19 18.89
CA PHE A 184 8.32 -6.40 19.53
C PHE A 184 9.13 -7.67 19.20
N ILE A 185 10.47 -7.57 19.18
CA ILE A 185 11.39 -8.67 18.90
C ILE A 185 12.46 -8.80 19.99
N SER A 186 13.22 -9.90 19.99
CA SER A 186 14.33 -10.07 20.92
C SER A 186 15.54 -9.20 20.54
N ILE A 187 16.36 -8.82 21.53
CA ILE A 187 17.62 -8.10 21.30
C ILE A 187 18.52 -8.91 20.34
N LYS A 188 18.55 -10.23 20.49
CA LYS A 188 19.32 -11.13 19.63
C LYS A 188 18.84 -11.09 18.19
N THR A 189 17.53 -10.90 17.96
CA THR A 189 16.96 -10.72 16.64
C THR A 189 17.39 -9.39 16.04
N VAL A 190 17.41 -8.31 16.83
CA VAL A 190 17.93 -7.00 16.39
C VAL A 190 19.41 -7.12 15.98
N GLU A 191 20.24 -7.77 16.78
CA GLU A 191 21.66 -8.01 16.46
C GLU A 191 21.84 -8.76 15.13
N SER A 192 21.00 -9.77 14.91
CA SER A 192 21.01 -10.54 13.65
C SER A 192 20.65 -9.66 12.44
N HIS A 193 19.61 -8.83 12.56
CA HIS A 193 19.23 -7.89 11.50
C HIS A 193 20.31 -6.84 11.25
N VAL A 194 20.88 -6.24 12.30
CA VAL A 194 21.98 -5.27 12.15
C VAL A 194 23.17 -5.90 11.44
N SER A 195 23.55 -7.11 11.82
CA SER A 195 24.66 -7.82 11.18
C SER A 195 24.36 -8.11 9.70
N ALA A 196 23.13 -8.47 9.37
CA ALA A 196 22.71 -8.68 7.98
C ALA A 196 22.72 -7.36 7.18
N VAL A 197 22.23 -6.26 7.76
CA VAL A 197 22.27 -4.92 7.15
C VAL A 197 23.70 -4.48 6.85
N LEU A 198 24.58 -4.54 7.86
CA LEU A 198 25.99 -4.14 7.69
C LEU A 198 26.67 -4.95 6.56
N ARG A 199 26.43 -6.26 6.54
CA ARG A 199 26.99 -7.13 5.48
C ARG A 199 26.43 -6.77 4.09
N LYS A 200 25.12 -6.54 3.96
CA LYS A 200 24.46 -6.25 2.68
C LYS A 200 24.87 -4.88 2.14
N LEU A 201 25.06 -3.90 3.02
CA LEU A 201 25.53 -2.55 2.68
C LEU A 201 27.05 -2.42 2.65
N GLN A 202 27.79 -3.52 2.90
CA GLN A 202 29.26 -3.57 2.96
C GLN A 202 29.86 -2.56 3.98
N LEU A 203 29.18 -2.37 5.09
CA LEU A 203 29.60 -1.50 6.19
C LEU A 203 30.22 -2.32 7.32
N SER A 204 31.20 -1.76 8.01
CA SER A 204 31.96 -2.45 9.05
C SER A 204 31.48 -2.13 10.47
N SER A 205 30.70 -1.07 10.64
CA SER A 205 30.29 -0.60 11.97
C SER A 205 28.95 0.15 11.94
N ARG A 206 28.33 0.22 13.14
CA ARG A 206 27.15 1.05 13.38
C ARG A 206 27.40 2.54 13.07
N HIS A 207 28.60 3.04 13.32
CA HIS A 207 28.97 4.42 13.00
C HIS A 207 28.95 4.68 11.50
N GLU A 208 29.46 3.75 10.72
CA GLU A 208 29.38 3.81 9.27
C GLU A 208 27.94 3.74 8.77
N LEU A 209 27.09 2.92 9.40
CA LEU A 209 25.68 2.87 9.07
C LEU A 209 24.96 4.19 9.32
N THR A 210 25.25 4.86 10.45
CA THR A 210 24.68 6.18 10.74
C THR A 210 25.18 7.24 9.74
N ALA A 211 26.46 7.25 9.42
CA ALA A 211 27.03 8.16 8.42
C ALA A 211 26.44 7.88 7.01
N TRP A 212 26.32 6.62 6.64
CA TRP A 212 25.73 6.18 5.37
C TRP A 212 24.28 6.62 5.23
N ALA A 213 23.46 6.42 6.28
CA ALA A 213 22.06 6.81 6.32
C ALA A 213 21.88 8.35 6.32
N SER A 214 22.74 9.07 7.04
CA SER A 214 22.75 10.54 7.07
C SER A 214 23.09 11.14 5.70
N ALA A 215 24.11 10.60 5.00
CA ALA A 215 24.50 11.05 3.67
C ALA A 215 23.37 10.87 2.64
N ARG A 216 22.48 9.89 2.86
CA ARG A 216 21.32 9.58 2.01
C ARG A 216 20.01 10.19 2.51
N ARG A 217 20.05 11.02 3.57
CA ARG A 217 18.86 11.65 4.20
C ARG A 217 17.77 10.66 4.61
N LEU A 218 18.17 9.48 5.10
CA LEU A 218 17.26 8.42 5.58
C LEU A 218 16.94 8.53 7.09
N LEU A 219 17.34 9.60 7.75
CA LEU A 219 17.20 9.86 9.20
C LEU A 219 15.99 10.73 9.52
#